data_6f3380cde43a0efd2405b4dc945b588a
#
_entry.id   6f3380cde43a0efd2405b4dc945b588a
#
_cell.length_a   1.000
_cell.length_b   1.000
_cell.length_c   1.000
_cell.angle_alpha   90.00
_cell.angle_beta   90.00
_cell.angle_gamma   90.00
#
_symmetry.space_group_name_H-M   'P 1'
#
loop_
_entity.id
_entity.type
_entity.pdbx_description
1 polymer ?
#
loop_
_entity_poly.entity_id
_entity_poly.type
_entity_poly.pdbx_seq_one_letter_code
_entity_poly.pdbx_strand_id
1 'polypeptide(L)'
;AIGAGLALASMETLADFGAVSAFNFDTFTTAIYKTWYSLFSLSSAAQLASLLLLFVLLLIYGERAARGAQRPYQERARNRSLFHLRGWRALAASSWCALVFACAFIIPMLQLLVWFWQRAHLDLDQRYLELILHTVYLGAVASLLIVALALVLAFARRQVPSRRMGALVNVGNLGYAFPGSILAVAIMLSFTYLDNQLLIPLQQAFGGAGQALLAGSLLALLLAYLVRFMAVACSPLENALARIRPSLPEASRSLGVSGNQLLRRVYLPLLLPGTLAAALLVFVDVLKEMPATLLLRPFGWDTLAVRVFELTSEGEWARASLPALTLVLVGLLPVILLIRRSARR
;
A
#
# COMPACT_ATOMS: atom_id res chain seq x y z
N ALA A 1 13.99 -18.68 -5.56
CA ALA A 1 12.93 -17.97 -6.33
C ALA A 1 11.54 -18.50 -5.97
N ILE A 2 11.26 -19.83 -6.10
CA ILE A 2 9.92 -20.42 -5.88
C ILE A 2 9.42 -20.20 -4.44
N GLY A 3 10.23 -20.49 -3.41
CA GLY A 3 9.84 -20.31 -2.00
C GLY A 3 9.49 -18.85 -1.66
N ALA A 4 10.22 -17.87 -2.20
CA ALA A 4 9.90 -16.46 -2.01
C ALA A 4 8.58 -16.06 -2.70
N GLY A 5 8.33 -16.61 -3.90
CA GLY A 5 7.07 -16.39 -4.61
C GLY A 5 5.87 -17.00 -3.87
N LEU A 6 6.01 -18.22 -3.34
CA LEU A 6 4.97 -18.86 -2.53
C LEU A 6 4.68 -18.08 -1.26
N ALA A 7 5.72 -17.62 -0.54
CA ALA A 7 5.53 -16.83 0.67
C ALA A 7 4.81 -15.51 0.40
N LEU A 8 5.20 -14.80 -0.68
CA LEU A 8 4.54 -13.57 -1.08
C LEU A 8 3.06 -13.81 -1.44
N ALA A 9 2.78 -14.83 -2.25
CA ALA A 9 1.40 -15.19 -2.61
C ALA A 9 0.57 -15.57 -1.38
N SER A 10 1.15 -16.32 -0.43
CA SER A 10 0.47 -16.70 0.81
C SER A 10 0.17 -15.47 1.69
N MET A 11 1.11 -14.51 1.79
CA MET A 11 0.90 -13.27 2.54
C MET A 11 -0.22 -12.42 1.93
N GLU A 12 -0.24 -12.27 0.60
CA GLU A 12 -1.31 -11.53 -0.10
C GLU A 12 -2.66 -12.22 0.07
N THR A 13 -2.71 -13.55 -0.02
CA THR A 13 -3.95 -14.33 0.19
C THR A 13 -4.47 -14.18 1.63
N LEU A 14 -3.59 -14.24 2.64
CA LEU A 14 -3.98 -14.03 4.05
C LEU A 14 -4.40 -12.59 4.34
N ALA A 15 -3.88 -11.63 3.59
CA ALA A 15 -4.23 -10.22 3.72
C ALA A 15 -5.49 -9.84 2.93
N ASP A 16 -5.97 -10.73 2.03
CA ASP A 16 -7.13 -10.43 1.21
C ASP A 16 -8.39 -10.27 2.07
N PHE A 17 -9.08 -9.20 1.81
CA PHE A 17 -10.39 -8.89 2.40
C PHE A 17 -11.41 -8.64 1.29
N GLY A 18 -11.01 -7.94 0.24
CA GLY A 18 -11.90 -7.45 -0.80
C GLY A 18 -12.60 -8.58 -1.56
N ALA A 19 -11.81 -9.51 -2.13
CA ALA A 19 -12.36 -10.62 -2.90
C ALA A 19 -13.18 -11.56 -2.01
N VAL A 20 -12.64 -11.96 -0.85
CA VAL A 20 -13.32 -12.89 0.05
C VAL A 20 -14.62 -12.31 0.61
N SER A 21 -14.68 -11.02 0.93
CA SER A 21 -15.90 -10.38 1.38
C SER A 21 -16.94 -10.23 0.28
N ALA A 22 -16.49 -9.90 -0.95
CA ALA A 22 -17.37 -9.80 -2.11
C ALA A 22 -18.07 -11.13 -2.43
N PHE A 23 -17.37 -12.26 -2.27
CA PHE A 23 -17.96 -13.60 -2.44
C PHE A 23 -18.58 -14.17 -1.16
N ASN A 24 -18.70 -13.34 -0.10
CA ASN A 24 -19.24 -13.75 1.20
C ASN A 24 -18.57 -15.01 1.79
N PHE A 25 -17.25 -15.09 1.62
CA PHE A 25 -16.43 -16.16 2.15
C PHE A 25 -15.76 -15.72 3.46
N ASP A 26 -15.99 -16.49 4.54
CA ASP A 26 -15.44 -16.15 5.84
C ASP A 26 -13.96 -16.53 5.95
N THR A 27 -13.14 -15.50 6.21
CA THR A 27 -11.71 -15.60 6.50
C THR A 27 -11.41 -14.84 7.79
N PHE A 28 -10.17 -14.91 8.29
CA PHE A 28 -9.78 -14.13 9.46
C PHE A 28 -9.99 -12.63 9.26
N THR A 29 -9.69 -12.10 8.07
CA THR A 29 -9.84 -10.68 7.77
C THR A 29 -11.30 -10.23 7.81
N THR A 30 -12.22 -10.99 7.23
CA THR A 30 -13.66 -10.73 7.28
C THR A 30 -14.25 -10.97 8.67
N ALA A 31 -13.76 -11.99 9.41
CA ALA A 31 -14.18 -12.27 10.77
C ALA A 31 -13.79 -11.13 11.73
N ILE A 32 -12.59 -10.55 11.61
CA ILE A 32 -12.16 -9.38 12.38
C ILE A 32 -13.13 -8.22 12.17
N TYR A 33 -13.49 -7.94 10.91
CA TYR A 33 -14.43 -6.89 10.58
C TYR A 33 -15.84 -7.15 11.16
N LYS A 34 -16.40 -8.36 10.92
CA LYS A 34 -17.73 -8.75 11.43
C LYS A 34 -17.78 -8.68 12.95
N THR A 35 -16.72 -9.14 13.63
CA THR A 35 -16.65 -9.13 15.11
C THR A 35 -16.62 -7.71 15.66
N TRP A 36 -15.94 -6.78 14.99
CA TRP A 36 -15.93 -5.38 15.38
C TRP A 36 -17.26 -4.68 15.07
N TYR A 37 -17.72 -4.73 13.82
CA TYR A 37 -18.88 -3.94 13.37
C TYR A 37 -20.24 -4.56 13.71
N SER A 38 -20.37 -5.90 13.68
CA SER A 38 -21.64 -6.57 13.93
C SER A 38 -21.81 -7.00 15.38
N LEU A 39 -20.71 -7.41 16.04
CA LEU A 39 -20.75 -7.85 17.44
C LEU A 39 -20.28 -6.77 18.42
N PHE A 40 -19.82 -5.62 17.93
CA PHE A 40 -19.31 -4.49 18.73
C PHE A 40 -18.25 -4.89 19.76
N SER A 41 -17.48 -5.94 19.48
CA SER A 41 -16.47 -6.49 20.40
C SER A 41 -15.05 -6.25 19.86
N LEU A 42 -14.44 -5.14 20.28
CA LEU A 42 -13.06 -4.81 19.93
C LEU A 42 -12.08 -5.84 20.53
N SER A 43 -12.36 -6.38 21.72
CA SER A 43 -11.54 -7.39 22.36
C SER A 43 -11.49 -8.71 21.57
N SER A 44 -12.62 -9.18 21.06
CA SER A 44 -12.70 -10.37 20.22
C SER A 44 -12.05 -10.15 18.86
N ALA A 45 -12.23 -8.97 18.26
CA ALA A 45 -11.52 -8.59 17.03
C ALA A 45 -10.01 -8.58 17.23
N ALA A 46 -9.52 -8.09 18.38
CA ALA A 46 -8.11 -8.10 18.74
C ALA A 46 -7.53 -9.52 18.91
N GLN A 47 -8.30 -10.46 19.48
CA GLN A 47 -7.89 -11.87 19.59
C GLN A 47 -7.74 -12.51 18.20
N LEU A 48 -8.72 -12.32 17.31
CA LEU A 48 -8.64 -12.80 15.93
C LEU A 48 -7.47 -12.17 15.16
N ALA A 49 -7.26 -10.86 15.33
CA ALA A 49 -6.14 -10.15 14.73
C ALA A 49 -4.78 -10.68 15.24
N SER A 50 -4.67 -10.99 16.55
CA SER A 50 -3.47 -11.57 17.14
C SER A 50 -3.18 -12.97 16.61
N LEU A 51 -4.22 -13.77 16.40
CA LEU A 51 -4.06 -15.12 15.83
C LEU A 51 -3.63 -15.03 14.35
N LEU A 52 -4.25 -14.15 13.56
CA LEU A 52 -3.82 -13.92 12.18
C LEU A 52 -2.38 -13.38 12.11
N LEU A 53 -2.00 -12.49 13.04
CA LEU A 53 -0.64 -11.98 13.16
C LEU A 53 0.37 -13.13 13.40
N LEU A 54 0.02 -14.09 14.25
CA LEU A 54 0.87 -15.26 14.49
C LEU A 54 1.12 -16.05 13.20
N PHE A 55 0.09 -16.31 12.39
CA PHE A 55 0.25 -16.99 11.10
C PHE A 55 1.14 -16.19 10.14
N VAL A 56 0.96 -14.88 10.05
CA VAL A 56 1.80 -14.01 9.21
C VAL A 56 3.26 -14.05 9.68
N LEU A 57 3.51 -13.97 10.99
CA LEU A 57 4.88 -14.06 11.54
C LEU A 57 5.53 -15.41 11.27
N LEU A 58 4.78 -16.50 11.36
CA LEU A 58 5.27 -17.85 11.03
C LEU A 58 5.65 -17.94 9.55
N LEU A 59 4.86 -17.34 8.64
CA LEU A 59 5.19 -17.30 7.22
C LEU A 59 6.45 -16.46 6.95
N ILE A 60 6.59 -15.28 7.56
CA ILE A 60 7.79 -14.44 7.45
C ILE A 60 9.03 -15.18 7.96
N TYR A 61 8.90 -15.87 9.09
CA TYR A 61 9.98 -16.67 9.65
C TYR A 61 10.38 -17.83 8.72
N GLY A 62 9.39 -18.57 8.22
CA GLY A 62 9.61 -19.68 7.27
C GLY A 62 10.26 -19.22 5.97
N GLU A 63 9.82 -18.06 5.44
CA GLU A 63 10.43 -17.46 4.25
C GLU A 63 11.89 -17.07 4.49
N ARG A 64 12.19 -16.41 5.62
CA ARG A 64 13.57 -16.04 5.99
C ARG A 64 14.45 -17.26 6.18
N ALA A 65 13.95 -18.30 6.84
CA ALA A 65 14.65 -19.55 7.00
C ALA A 65 14.94 -20.26 5.66
N ALA A 66 13.96 -20.25 4.75
CA ALA A 66 14.09 -20.85 3.42
C ALA A 66 15.03 -20.06 2.47
N ARG A 67 15.13 -18.73 2.63
CA ARG A 67 16.07 -17.91 1.83
C ARG A 67 17.54 -18.21 2.15
N GLY A 68 17.87 -18.67 3.35
CA GLY A 68 19.24 -18.92 3.79
C GLY A 68 20.14 -17.68 3.69
N ALA A 69 21.45 -17.88 3.87
CA ALA A 69 22.46 -16.82 3.75
C ALA A 69 22.82 -16.48 2.26
N GLN A 70 21.90 -16.62 1.32
CA GLN A 70 22.15 -16.28 -0.08
C GLN A 70 22.36 -14.77 -0.18
N ARG A 71 23.61 -14.35 -0.32
CA ARG A 71 23.98 -13.00 -0.72
C ARG A 71 23.33 -12.72 -2.08
N PRO A 72 22.64 -11.59 -2.27
CA PRO A 72 22.19 -11.19 -3.60
C PRO A 72 23.42 -10.90 -4.45
N TYR A 73 23.93 -11.90 -5.14
CA TYR A 73 24.89 -11.70 -6.20
C TYR A 73 24.12 -11.07 -7.36
N GLN A 74 24.10 -9.75 -7.40
CA GLN A 74 23.65 -9.03 -8.58
C GLN A 74 24.74 -9.20 -9.66
N GLU A 75 24.81 -10.37 -10.26
CA GLU A 75 25.30 -10.43 -11.62
C GLU A 75 24.43 -9.48 -12.45
N ARG A 76 25.09 -8.50 -13.09
CA ARG A 76 24.47 -7.78 -14.21
C ARG A 76 23.89 -8.83 -15.11
N ALA A 77 22.61 -9.06 -15.01
CA ALA A 77 21.88 -9.93 -15.91
C ALA A 77 22.08 -9.35 -17.31
N ARG A 78 23.09 -9.88 -17.99
CA ARG A 78 23.23 -9.69 -19.44
C ARG A 78 21.93 -10.25 -19.99
N ASN A 79 21.13 -9.41 -20.63
CA ASN A 79 19.87 -9.77 -21.29
C ASN A 79 20.19 -10.80 -22.41
N ARG A 80 20.54 -12.02 -22.01
CA ARG A 80 20.59 -13.17 -22.91
C ARG A 80 19.22 -13.80 -22.85
N SER A 81 18.45 -13.64 -23.92
CA SER A 81 17.26 -14.45 -24.14
C SER A 81 17.69 -15.93 -24.10
N LEU A 82 17.31 -16.60 -22.99
CA LEU A 82 17.65 -18.00 -22.75
C LEU A 82 16.98 -18.92 -23.78
N PHE A 83 15.82 -18.54 -24.27
CA PHE A 83 15.04 -19.32 -25.24
C PHE A 83 14.43 -18.38 -26.29
N HIS A 84 14.62 -18.78 -27.58
CA HIS A 84 13.90 -18.17 -28.69
C HIS A 84 12.78 -19.09 -29.13
N LEU A 85 11.55 -18.77 -28.72
CA LEU A 85 10.37 -19.47 -29.19
C LEU A 85 10.08 -19.07 -30.64
N ARG A 86 9.91 -20.07 -31.53
CA ARG A 86 9.58 -19.85 -32.94
C ARG A 86 8.40 -20.77 -33.36
N GLY A 87 7.69 -20.35 -34.40
CA GLY A 87 6.59 -21.13 -34.97
C GLY A 87 5.44 -21.33 -33.97
N TRP A 88 4.85 -22.53 -33.99
CA TRP A 88 3.68 -22.85 -33.17
C TRP A 88 3.89 -22.70 -31.66
N ARG A 89 5.12 -22.92 -31.16
CA ARG A 89 5.47 -22.74 -29.73
C ARG A 89 5.39 -21.28 -29.30
N ALA A 90 5.79 -20.36 -30.16
CA ALA A 90 5.64 -18.92 -29.90
C ALA A 90 4.18 -18.53 -29.90
N LEU A 91 3.38 -19.06 -30.86
CA LEU A 91 1.95 -18.82 -30.92
C LEU A 91 1.22 -19.36 -29.68
N ALA A 92 1.52 -20.61 -29.29
CA ALA A 92 0.93 -21.22 -28.09
C ALA A 92 1.24 -20.44 -26.80
N ALA A 93 2.50 -20.01 -26.62
CA ALA A 93 2.88 -19.19 -25.48
C ALA A 93 2.18 -17.83 -25.47
N SER A 94 2.12 -17.15 -26.63
CA SER A 94 1.42 -15.87 -26.75
C SER A 94 -0.08 -16.02 -26.53
N SER A 95 -0.71 -17.07 -27.07
CA SER A 95 -2.14 -17.37 -26.87
C SER A 95 -2.46 -17.65 -25.40
N TRP A 96 -1.58 -18.39 -24.70
CA TRP A 96 -1.72 -18.63 -23.26
C TRP A 96 -1.65 -17.34 -22.46
N CYS A 97 -0.65 -16.48 -22.72
CA CYS A 97 -0.56 -15.17 -22.09
C CYS A 97 -1.79 -14.29 -22.38
N ALA A 98 -2.23 -14.28 -23.65
CA ALA A 98 -3.43 -13.54 -24.05
C ALA A 98 -4.69 -14.06 -23.37
N LEU A 99 -4.85 -15.39 -23.24
CA LEU A 99 -5.97 -16.00 -22.53
C LEU A 99 -5.99 -15.61 -21.05
N VAL A 100 -4.85 -15.73 -20.38
CA VAL A 100 -4.72 -15.33 -18.96
C VAL A 100 -5.05 -13.84 -18.80
N PHE A 101 -4.52 -12.99 -19.68
CA PHE A 101 -4.81 -11.55 -19.65
C PHE A 101 -6.30 -11.26 -19.92
N ALA A 102 -6.91 -11.96 -20.88
CA ALA A 102 -8.32 -11.79 -21.20
C ALA A 102 -9.21 -12.19 -20.00
N CYS A 103 -8.96 -13.36 -19.39
CA CYS A 103 -9.72 -13.83 -18.24
C CYS A 103 -9.52 -12.95 -16.99
N ALA A 104 -8.29 -12.52 -16.73
CA ALA A 104 -7.97 -11.76 -15.51
C ALA A 104 -8.30 -10.27 -15.59
N PHE A 105 -8.32 -9.68 -16.78
CA PHE A 105 -8.49 -8.24 -16.95
C PHE A 105 -9.59 -7.86 -17.95
N ILE A 106 -9.56 -8.39 -19.19
CA ILE A 106 -10.50 -7.93 -20.22
C ILE A 106 -11.94 -8.27 -19.85
N ILE A 107 -12.22 -9.52 -19.49
CA ILE A 107 -13.59 -9.99 -19.17
C ILE A 107 -14.17 -9.22 -17.98
N PRO A 108 -13.49 -9.12 -16.80
CA PRO A 108 -14.00 -8.31 -15.70
C PRO A 108 -14.20 -6.82 -16.07
N MET A 109 -13.28 -6.26 -16.84
CA MET A 109 -13.40 -4.86 -17.26
C MET A 109 -14.59 -4.62 -18.19
N LEU A 110 -14.82 -5.52 -19.15
CA LEU A 110 -16.00 -5.47 -20.02
C LEU A 110 -17.29 -5.59 -19.22
N GLN A 111 -17.34 -6.50 -18.24
CA GLN A 111 -18.50 -6.65 -17.37
C GLN A 111 -18.79 -5.37 -16.58
N LEU A 112 -17.74 -4.74 -15.99
CA LEU A 112 -17.89 -3.45 -15.31
C LEU A 112 -18.38 -2.35 -16.25
N LEU A 113 -17.90 -2.30 -17.49
CA LEU A 113 -18.36 -1.33 -18.49
C LEU A 113 -19.84 -1.52 -18.87
N VAL A 114 -20.29 -2.79 -19.01
CA VAL A 114 -21.72 -3.11 -19.27
C VAL A 114 -22.60 -2.63 -18.11
N TRP A 115 -22.21 -2.94 -16.88
CA TRP A 115 -22.95 -2.51 -15.69
C TRP A 115 -22.93 -0.97 -15.51
N PHE A 116 -21.81 -0.35 -15.78
CA PHE A 116 -21.66 1.10 -15.78
C PHE A 116 -22.67 1.75 -16.74
N TRP A 117 -22.74 1.28 -17.98
CA TRP A 117 -23.68 1.81 -18.97
C TRP A 117 -25.14 1.69 -18.55
N GLN A 118 -25.46 0.62 -17.83
CA GLN A 118 -26.84 0.36 -17.37
C GLN A 118 -27.24 1.18 -16.14
N ARG A 119 -26.33 1.45 -15.23
CA ARG A 119 -26.67 1.94 -13.87
C ARG A 119 -25.91 3.17 -13.38
N ALA A 120 -24.90 3.69 -14.10
CA ALA A 120 -24.05 4.79 -13.64
C ALA A 120 -24.84 6.06 -13.31
N HIS A 121 -25.94 6.34 -14.03
CA HIS A 121 -26.77 7.52 -13.82
C HIS A 121 -27.49 7.58 -12.46
N LEU A 122 -27.57 6.46 -11.74
CA LEU A 122 -28.24 6.39 -10.45
C LEU A 122 -27.40 6.97 -9.29
N ASP A 123 -26.08 6.98 -9.44
CA ASP A 123 -25.14 7.33 -8.37
C ASP A 123 -24.27 8.55 -8.71
N LEU A 124 -24.50 9.21 -9.86
CA LEU A 124 -23.81 10.43 -10.27
C LEU A 124 -24.45 11.64 -9.58
N ASP A 125 -24.13 11.84 -8.32
CA ASP A 125 -24.56 12.96 -7.49
C ASP A 125 -23.38 13.76 -6.92
N GLN A 126 -23.65 14.80 -6.15
CA GLN A 126 -22.62 15.62 -5.50
C GLN A 126 -21.79 14.81 -4.48
N ARG A 127 -22.41 13.83 -3.79
CA ARG A 127 -21.72 12.95 -2.83
C ARG A 127 -20.69 12.08 -3.53
N TYR A 128 -20.95 11.68 -4.76
CA TYR A 128 -20.01 10.92 -5.56
C TYR A 128 -18.73 11.70 -5.85
N LEU A 129 -18.83 12.99 -6.11
CA LEU A 129 -17.66 13.86 -6.30
C LEU A 129 -16.82 13.96 -5.00
N GLU A 130 -17.48 14.04 -3.85
CA GLU A 130 -16.81 14.03 -2.54
C GLU A 130 -16.02 12.73 -2.32
N LEU A 131 -16.57 11.56 -2.70
CA LEU A 131 -15.85 10.29 -2.64
C LEU A 131 -14.56 10.29 -3.48
N ILE A 132 -14.64 10.84 -4.70
CA ILE A 132 -13.45 10.98 -5.56
C ILE A 132 -12.42 11.89 -4.89
N LEU A 133 -12.85 13.05 -4.40
CA LEU A 133 -11.96 14.02 -3.76
C LEU A 133 -11.32 13.44 -2.49
N HIS A 134 -12.07 12.78 -1.62
CA HIS A 134 -11.51 12.12 -0.43
C HIS A 134 -10.49 11.04 -0.81
N THR A 135 -10.81 10.22 -1.82
CA THR A 135 -9.91 9.15 -2.28
C THR A 135 -8.59 9.72 -2.80
N VAL A 136 -8.67 10.74 -3.67
CA VAL A 136 -7.47 11.39 -4.26
C VAL A 136 -6.69 12.15 -3.19
N TYR A 137 -7.38 12.87 -2.30
CA TYR A 137 -6.75 13.61 -1.21
C TYR A 137 -5.98 12.69 -0.27
N LEU A 138 -6.61 11.62 0.22
CA LEU A 138 -5.96 10.64 1.10
C LEU A 138 -4.78 9.97 0.41
N GLY A 139 -4.95 9.56 -0.85
CA GLY A 139 -3.86 8.98 -1.64
C GLY A 139 -2.68 9.94 -1.81
N ALA A 140 -2.95 11.22 -2.13
CA ALA A 140 -1.92 12.23 -2.32
C ALA A 140 -1.19 12.58 -1.01
N VAL A 141 -1.94 12.84 0.06
CA VAL A 141 -1.36 13.19 1.38
C VAL A 141 -0.56 12.01 1.94
N ALA A 142 -1.12 10.80 1.93
CA ALA A 142 -0.41 9.61 2.40
C ALA A 142 0.86 9.35 1.58
N SER A 143 0.77 9.41 0.26
CA SER A 143 1.93 9.24 -0.64
C SER A 143 3.02 10.27 -0.35
N LEU A 144 2.67 11.54 -0.18
CA LEU A 144 3.62 12.61 0.14
C LEU A 144 4.33 12.34 1.47
N LEU A 145 3.57 12.04 2.53
CA LEU A 145 4.11 11.79 3.87
C LEU A 145 5.00 10.55 3.91
N ILE A 146 4.54 9.44 3.31
CA ILE A 146 5.25 8.16 3.31
C ILE A 146 6.55 8.28 2.52
N VAL A 147 6.51 8.90 1.33
CA VAL A 147 7.70 9.07 0.49
C VAL A 147 8.69 10.05 1.12
N ALA A 148 8.23 11.12 1.76
CA ALA A 148 9.11 12.03 2.49
C ALA A 148 9.85 11.31 3.62
N LEU A 149 9.14 10.51 4.43
CA LEU A 149 9.75 9.72 5.49
C LEU A 149 10.68 8.64 4.96
N ALA A 150 10.28 7.93 3.89
CA ALA A 150 11.10 6.91 3.25
C ALA A 150 12.40 7.50 2.66
N LEU A 151 12.36 8.72 2.10
CA LEU A 151 13.56 9.46 1.66
C LEU A 151 14.50 9.73 2.83
N VAL A 152 13.95 10.21 3.95
CA VAL A 152 14.75 10.48 5.17
C VAL A 152 15.40 9.19 5.66
N LEU A 153 14.65 8.08 5.75
CA LEU A 153 15.16 6.78 6.20
C LEU A 153 16.22 6.22 5.26
N ALA A 154 15.97 6.26 3.94
CA ALA A 154 16.91 5.76 2.93
C ALA A 154 18.22 6.58 2.94
N PHE A 155 18.12 7.92 3.10
CA PHE A 155 19.28 8.78 3.20
C PHE A 155 20.04 8.58 4.51
N ALA A 156 19.35 8.47 5.65
CA ALA A 156 19.95 8.18 6.96
C ALA A 156 20.71 6.84 6.95
N ARG A 157 20.12 5.80 6.37
CA ARG A 157 20.77 4.49 6.21
C ARG A 157 22.06 4.56 5.39
N ARG A 158 22.10 5.44 4.37
CA ARG A 158 23.29 5.62 3.54
C ARG A 158 24.39 6.40 4.27
N GLN A 159 24.02 7.38 5.11
CA GLN A 159 24.98 8.22 5.85
C GLN A 159 25.56 7.48 7.07
N VAL A 160 24.75 6.66 7.72
CA VAL A 160 25.12 5.93 8.94
C VAL A 160 24.90 4.44 8.72
N PRO A 161 25.82 3.73 8.04
CA PRO A 161 25.70 2.31 7.77
C PRO A 161 25.97 1.48 9.05
N SER A 162 25.00 1.49 9.99
CA SER A 162 25.08 0.72 11.24
C SER A 162 24.07 -0.42 11.26
N ARG A 163 24.36 -1.47 12.06
CA ARG A 163 23.42 -2.57 12.29
C ARG A 163 22.09 -2.08 12.86
N ARG A 164 22.12 -1.07 13.75
CA ARG A 164 20.91 -0.50 14.35
C ARG A 164 20.03 0.20 13.30
N MET A 165 20.63 1.00 12.42
CA MET A 165 19.90 1.64 11.33
C MET A 165 19.29 0.62 10.36
N GLY A 166 20.05 -0.43 10.02
CA GLY A 166 19.52 -1.54 9.22
C GLY A 166 18.33 -2.24 9.90
N ALA A 167 18.39 -2.46 11.20
CA ALA A 167 17.29 -3.06 11.96
C ALA A 167 16.06 -2.16 11.98
N LEU A 168 16.21 -0.84 12.20
CA LEU A 168 15.10 0.14 12.15
C LEU A 168 14.38 0.14 10.82
N VAL A 169 15.13 0.19 9.70
CA VAL A 169 14.53 0.16 8.36
C VAL A 169 13.82 -1.18 8.11
N ASN A 170 14.42 -2.30 8.54
CA ASN A 170 13.78 -3.60 8.40
C ASN A 170 12.49 -3.71 9.21
N VAL A 171 12.44 -3.15 10.42
CA VAL A 171 11.21 -3.10 11.24
C VAL A 171 10.17 -2.21 10.58
N GLY A 172 10.56 -1.02 10.08
CA GLY A 172 9.64 -0.15 9.34
C GLY A 172 9.03 -0.80 8.09
N ASN A 173 9.77 -1.70 7.46
CA ASN A 173 9.31 -2.41 6.27
C ASN A 173 8.42 -3.63 6.57
N LEU A 174 8.32 -4.07 7.84
CA LEU A 174 7.45 -5.21 8.21
C LEU A 174 5.97 -4.89 8.07
N GLY A 175 5.59 -3.61 8.15
CA GLY A 175 4.19 -3.20 8.08
C GLY A 175 3.44 -3.65 6.83
N TYR A 176 4.13 -3.78 5.70
CA TYR A 176 3.53 -4.27 4.46
C TYR A 176 3.08 -5.73 4.53
N ALA A 177 3.75 -6.54 5.32
CA ALA A 177 3.40 -7.95 5.49
C ALA A 177 2.12 -8.15 6.34
N PHE A 178 1.67 -7.12 7.06
CA PHE A 178 0.49 -7.22 7.90
C PHE A 178 -0.77 -6.86 7.13
N PRO A 179 -1.84 -7.68 7.22
CA PRO A 179 -3.16 -7.32 6.73
C PRO A 179 -3.63 -5.96 7.29
N GLY A 180 -4.32 -5.17 6.44
CA GLY A 180 -4.83 -3.86 6.85
C GLY A 180 -5.77 -3.90 8.06
N SER A 181 -6.54 -4.97 8.19
CA SER A 181 -7.43 -5.21 9.34
C SER A 181 -6.66 -5.36 10.66
N ILE A 182 -5.53 -6.06 10.67
CA ILE A 182 -4.67 -6.20 11.88
C ILE A 182 -4.13 -4.83 12.29
N LEU A 183 -3.56 -4.09 11.33
CA LEU A 183 -3.02 -2.76 11.61
C LEU A 183 -4.08 -1.80 12.12
N ALA A 184 -5.29 -1.85 11.54
CA ALA A 184 -6.40 -1.01 11.95
C ALA A 184 -6.82 -1.29 13.40
N VAL A 185 -7.00 -2.56 13.76
CA VAL A 185 -7.34 -2.96 15.13
C VAL A 185 -6.24 -2.55 16.12
N ALA A 186 -4.96 -2.78 15.76
CA ALA A 186 -3.83 -2.42 16.63
C ALA A 186 -3.76 -0.90 16.87
N ILE A 187 -3.94 -0.09 15.82
CA ILE A 187 -3.94 1.38 15.93
C ILE A 187 -5.16 1.87 16.71
N MET A 188 -6.34 1.31 16.45
CA MET A 188 -7.56 1.66 17.18
C MET A 188 -7.40 1.38 18.67
N LEU A 189 -6.91 0.20 19.07
CA LEU A 189 -6.66 -0.14 20.47
C LEU A 189 -5.64 0.82 21.11
N SER A 190 -4.53 1.07 20.42
CA SER A 190 -3.47 1.95 20.92
C SER A 190 -3.97 3.39 21.10
N PHE A 191 -4.72 3.91 20.13
CA PHE A 191 -5.22 5.28 20.17
C PHE A 191 -6.38 5.44 21.17
N THR A 192 -7.28 4.45 21.27
CA THR A 192 -8.31 4.44 22.29
C THR A 192 -7.69 4.41 23.70
N TYR A 193 -6.64 3.63 23.90
CA TYR A 193 -5.90 3.61 25.15
C TYR A 193 -5.24 4.97 25.46
N LEU A 194 -4.56 5.57 24.49
CA LEU A 194 -3.94 6.90 24.67
C LEU A 194 -4.96 7.99 24.92
N ASP A 195 -6.08 7.99 24.21
CA ASP A 195 -7.17 8.94 24.45
C ASP A 195 -7.68 8.81 25.88
N ASN A 196 -8.05 7.61 26.31
CA ASN A 196 -8.66 7.38 27.61
C ASN A 196 -7.72 7.59 28.79
N GLN A 197 -6.44 7.19 28.67
CA GLN A 197 -5.50 7.25 29.79
C GLN A 197 -4.70 8.55 29.85
N LEU A 198 -4.57 9.26 28.75
CA LEU A 198 -3.71 10.43 28.68
C LEU A 198 -4.45 11.69 28.22
N LEU A 199 -5.06 11.66 27.03
CA LEU A 199 -5.55 12.90 26.41
C LEU A 199 -6.87 13.39 27.03
N ILE A 200 -7.81 12.52 27.33
CA ILE A 200 -9.09 12.87 27.99
C ILE A 200 -8.84 13.42 29.40
N PRO A 201 -8.06 12.75 30.29
CA PRO A 201 -7.73 13.30 31.59
C PRO A 201 -6.98 14.64 31.52
N LEU A 202 -6.05 14.77 30.55
CA LEU A 202 -5.32 16.01 30.34
C LEU A 202 -6.25 17.17 29.91
N GLN A 203 -7.16 16.93 28.96
CA GLN A 203 -8.15 17.91 28.53
C GLN A 203 -9.03 18.35 29.70
N GLN A 204 -9.52 17.41 30.50
CA GLN A 204 -10.36 17.69 31.68
C GLN A 204 -9.60 18.53 32.72
N ALA A 205 -8.31 18.25 32.95
CA ALA A 205 -7.45 19.02 33.84
C ALA A 205 -7.28 20.48 33.39
N PHE A 206 -7.37 20.75 32.07
CA PHE A 206 -7.32 22.11 31.51
C PHE A 206 -8.73 22.68 31.20
N GLY A 207 -9.80 22.09 31.71
CA GLY A 207 -11.17 22.59 31.53
C GLY A 207 -11.81 22.23 30.16
N GLY A 208 -11.23 21.29 29.43
CA GLY A 208 -11.77 20.82 28.15
C GLY A 208 -12.89 19.78 28.28
N ALA A 209 -13.62 19.53 27.20
CA ALA A 209 -14.76 18.63 27.15
C ALA A 209 -14.44 17.12 27.28
N GLY A 210 -13.17 16.72 27.27
CA GLY A 210 -12.76 15.32 27.41
C GLY A 210 -13.16 14.45 26.22
N GLN A 211 -12.90 14.90 25.01
CA GLN A 211 -13.23 14.16 23.77
C GLN A 211 -12.02 13.34 23.26
N ALA A 212 -12.31 12.20 22.63
CA ALA A 212 -11.30 11.43 21.92
C ALA A 212 -10.74 12.26 20.74
N LEU A 213 -9.41 12.36 20.63
CA LEU A 213 -8.73 13.13 19.59
C LEU A 213 -8.05 12.24 18.56
N LEU A 214 -7.56 11.07 18.98
CA LEU A 214 -6.80 10.17 18.12
C LEU A 214 -7.69 9.10 17.50
N ALA A 215 -8.51 8.45 18.31
CA ALA A 215 -9.42 7.42 17.82
C ALA A 215 -10.49 8.03 16.90
N GLY A 216 -10.66 7.45 15.71
CA GLY A 216 -11.59 7.97 14.69
C GLY A 216 -11.10 9.25 14.00
N SER A 217 -9.81 9.56 14.04
CA SER A 217 -9.23 10.71 13.35
C SER A 217 -8.56 10.32 12.02
N LEU A 218 -8.41 11.30 11.13
CA LEU A 218 -7.59 11.12 9.91
C LEU A 218 -6.14 10.77 10.24
N LEU A 219 -5.63 11.19 11.39
CA LEU A 219 -4.29 10.86 11.85
C LEU A 219 -4.12 9.35 12.05
N ALA A 220 -5.11 8.68 12.65
CA ALA A 220 -5.12 7.23 12.82
C ALA A 220 -5.02 6.50 11.47
N LEU A 221 -5.83 6.94 10.50
CA LEU A 221 -5.84 6.38 9.16
C LEU A 221 -4.52 6.61 8.42
N LEU A 222 -3.99 7.83 8.46
CA LEU A 222 -2.70 8.16 7.83
C LEU A 222 -1.54 7.41 8.47
N LEU A 223 -1.57 7.16 9.79
CA LEU A 223 -0.56 6.35 10.47
C LEU A 223 -0.64 4.88 10.02
N ALA A 224 -1.84 4.34 9.84
CA ALA A 224 -2.03 2.99 9.30
C ALA A 224 -1.42 2.86 7.90
N TYR A 225 -1.69 3.83 7.03
CA TYR A 225 -1.10 3.88 5.69
C TYR A 225 0.41 4.01 5.73
N LEU A 226 0.93 4.86 6.61
CA LEU A 226 2.37 5.05 6.79
C LEU A 226 3.06 3.75 7.19
N VAL A 227 2.54 3.05 8.20
CA VAL A 227 3.09 1.77 8.64
C VAL A 227 2.99 0.73 7.53
N ARG A 228 1.83 0.63 6.87
CA ARG A 228 1.57 -0.38 5.84
C ARG A 228 2.40 -0.18 4.58
N PHE A 229 2.48 1.04 4.07
CA PHE A 229 3.07 1.31 2.75
C PHE A 229 4.51 1.84 2.79
N MET A 230 5.15 1.89 3.95
CA MET A 230 6.56 2.31 4.08
C MET A 230 7.49 1.47 3.20
N ALA A 231 7.33 0.15 3.19
CA ALA A 231 8.14 -0.76 2.38
C ALA A 231 8.00 -0.50 0.87
N VAL A 232 6.78 -0.15 0.42
CA VAL A 232 6.49 0.17 -0.98
C VAL A 232 7.27 1.41 -1.42
N ALA A 233 7.38 2.42 -0.56
CA ALA A 233 8.17 3.61 -0.84
C ALA A 233 9.68 3.38 -0.74
N CYS A 234 10.14 2.61 0.25
CA CYS A 234 11.57 2.36 0.48
C CYS A 234 12.23 1.63 -0.68
N SER A 235 11.59 0.65 -1.28
CA SER A 235 12.17 -0.21 -2.33
C SER A 235 12.64 0.58 -3.57
N PRO A 236 11.83 1.41 -4.25
CA PRO A 236 12.28 2.20 -5.39
C PRO A 236 13.36 3.23 -5.02
N LEU A 237 13.28 3.80 -3.81
CA LEU A 237 14.25 4.79 -3.33
C LEU A 237 15.61 4.16 -3.04
N GLU A 238 15.65 3.00 -2.38
CA GLU A 238 16.90 2.25 -2.16
C GLU A 238 17.53 1.84 -3.48
N ASN A 239 16.75 1.37 -4.45
CA ASN A 239 17.21 1.04 -5.79
C ASN A 239 17.78 2.27 -6.53
N ALA A 240 17.15 3.43 -6.41
CA ALA A 240 17.64 4.68 -6.99
C ALA A 240 18.94 5.13 -6.31
N LEU A 241 19.03 5.05 -4.99
CA LEU A 241 20.24 5.36 -4.23
C LEU A 241 21.41 4.42 -4.57
N ALA A 242 21.14 3.13 -4.78
CA ALA A 242 22.16 2.15 -5.14
C ALA A 242 22.81 2.43 -6.51
N ARG A 243 22.11 3.13 -7.42
CA ARG A 243 22.66 3.55 -8.72
C ARG A 243 23.62 4.74 -8.62
N ILE A 244 23.58 5.50 -7.53
CA ILE A 244 24.47 6.65 -7.32
C ILE A 244 25.82 6.13 -6.81
N ARG A 245 26.84 6.21 -7.65
CA ARG A 245 28.20 5.77 -7.30
C ARG A 245 28.76 6.61 -6.15
N PRO A 246 29.52 6.00 -5.20
CA PRO A 246 30.13 6.73 -4.08
C PRO A 246 31.05 7.88 -4.49
N SER A 247 31.74 7.75 -5.63
CA SER A 247 32.62 8.77 -6.18
C SER A 247 31.94 10.11 -6.49
N LEU A 248 30.63 10.10 -6.74
CA LEU A 248 29.89 11.31 -7.14
C LEU A 248 29.69 12.28 -5.98
N PRO A 249 29.20 11.87 -4.78
CA PRO A 249 29.18 12.74 -3.60
C PRO A 249 30.59 13.08 -3.09
N GLU A 250 31.61 12.24 -3.27
CA GLU A 250 33.00 12.52 -2.90
C GLU A 250 33.55 13.64 -3.77
N ALA A 251 33.43 13.57 -5.09
CA ALA A 251 33.81 14.64 -6.00
C ALA A 251 33.07 15.95 -5.71
N SER A 252 31.78 15.88 -5.38
CA SER A 252 31.00 17.07 -5.01
C SER A 252 31.54 17.75 -3.73
N ARG A 253 31.95 16.95 -2.73
CA ARG A 253 32.59 17.45 -1.52
C ARG A 253 33.94 18.12 -1.78
N SER A 254 34.73 17.54 -2.68
CA SER A 254 36.01 18.12 -3.12
C SER A 254 35.82 19.49 -3.80
N LEU A 255 34.67 19.73 -4.42
CA LEU A 255 34.25 21.01 -5.00
C LEU A 255 33.57 21.95 -3.99
N GLY A 256 33.60 21.64 -2.68
CA GLY A 256 33.02 22.47 -1.62
C GLY A 256 31.51 22.28 -1.42
N VAL A 257 30.85 21.34 -2.12
CA VAL A 257 29.41 21.07 -1.96
C VAL A 257 29.20 20.01 -0.88
N SER A 258 28.70 20.43 0.29
CA SER A 258 28.49 19.55 1.44
C SER A 258 27.10 19.73 2.06
N GLY A 259 26.71 18.83 2.98
CA GLY A 259 25.48 18.94 3.77
C GLY A 259 24.23 19.07 2.91
N ASN A 260 23.40 20.07 3.21
CA ASN A 260 22.12 20.32 2.55
C ASN A 260 22.25 20.68 1.05
N GLN A 261 23.37 21.31 0.66
CA GLN A 261 23.63 21.60 -0.75
C GLN A 261 23.89 20.33 -1.55
N LEU A 262 24.60 19.36 -0.98
CA LEU A 262 24.81 18.04 -1.60
C LEU A 262 23.48 17.30 -1.79
N LEU A 263 22.59 17.36 -0.78
CA LEU A 263 21.27 16.79 -0.88
C LEU A 263 20.46 17.44 -2.03
N ARG A 264 20.38 18.76 -2.05
CA ARG A 264 19.52 19.48 -3.01
C ARG A 264 20.08 19.50 -4.44
N ARG A 265 21.41 19.63 -4.61
CA ARG A 265 22.04 19.78 -5.94
C ARG A 265 22.43 18.45 -6.60
N VAL A 266 22.69 17.41 -5.80
CA VAL A 266 23.18 16.12 -6.31
C VAL A 266 22.17 15.02 -6.10
N TYR A 267 21.79 14.75 -4.83
CA TYR A 267 20.94 13.61 -4.55
C TYR A 267 19.51 13.80 -5.04
N LEU A 268 18.87 14.92 -4.76
CA LEU A 268 17.46 15.14 -5.06
C LEU A 268 17.15 15.04 -6.56
N PRO A 269 17.92 15.66 -7.47
CA PRO A 269 17.70 15.51 -8.92
C PRO A 269 17.92 14.09 -9.42
N LEU A 270 18.91 13.38 -8.87
CA LEU A 270 19.21 12.00 -9.26
C LEU A 270 18.18 11.00 -8.71
N LEU A 271 17.61 11.29 -7.56
CA LEU A 271 16.57 10.47 -6.92
C LEU A 271 15.17 10.74 -7.47
N LEU A 272 14.95 11.85 -8.17
CA LEU A 272 13.63 12.27 -8.63
C LEU A 272 12.86 11.16 -9.38
N PRO A 273 13.46 10.37 -10.30
CA PRO A 273 12.74 9.27 -10.95
C PRO A 273 12.30 8.17 -9.97
N GLY A 274 13.18 7.83 -9.01
CA GLY A 274 12.86 6.85 -7.96
C GLY A 274 11.80 7.37 -6.99
N THR A 275 11.87 8.65 -6.64
CA THR A 275 10.88 9.32 -5.78
C THR A 275 9.51 9.37 -6.43
N LEU A 276 9.43 9.71 -7.72
CA LEU A 276 8.18 9.70 -8.47
C LEU A 276 7.60 8.29 -8.60
N ALA A 277 8.45 7.28 -8.81
CA ALA A 277 8.01 5.89 -8.85
C ALA A 277 7.48 5.44 -7.48
N ALA A 278 8.17 5.77 -6.39
CA ALA A 278 7.73 5.49 -5.03
C ALA A 278 6.38 6.16 -4.73
N ALA A 279 6.25 7.44 -5.06
CA ALA A 279 5.03 8.21 -4.84
C ALA A 279 3.83 7.61 -5.59
N LEU A 280 4.05 7.20 -6.82
CA LEU A 280 3.02 6.60 -7.66
C LEU A 280 2.58 5.24 -7.13
N LEU A 281 3.53 4.38 -6.74
CA LEU A 281 3.21 3.07 -6.19
C LEU A 281 2.42 3.21 -4.89
N VAL A 282 2.87 4.06 -3.96
CA VAL A 282 2.14 4.32 -2.71
C VAL A 282 0.77 4.91 -2.98
N PHE A 283 0.66 5.87 -3.90
CA PHE A 283 -0.62 6.49 -4.26
C PHE A 283 -1.62 5.42 -4.74
N VAL A 284 -1.22 4.57 -5.69
CA VAL A 284 -2.10 3.51 -6.22
C VAL A 284 -2.46 2.48 -5.15
N ASP A 285 -1.51 2.13 -4.27
CA ASP A 285 -1.78 1.19 -3.17
C ASP A 285 -2.75 1.76 -2.13
N VAL A 286 -2.65 3.05 -1.81
CA VAL A 286 -3.60 3.73 -0.90
C VAL A 286 -4.99 3.83 -1.52
N LEU A 287 -5.10 4.11 -2.83
CA LEU A 287 -6.40 4.20 -3.52
C LEU A 287 -7.23 2.91 -3.36
N LYS A 288 -6.59 1.76 -3.40
CA LYS A 288 -7.25 0.45 -3.30
C LYS A 288 -7.33 -0.09 -1.86
N GLU A 289 -6.73 0.64 -0.89
CA GLU A 289 -6.72 0.19 0.50
C GLU A 289 -8.10 0.35 1.12
N MET A 290 -8.77 -0.79 1.34
CA MET A 290 -10.12 -0.81 1.86
C MET A 290 -10.19 -1.25 3.33
N PRO A 291 -9.55 -2.36 3.80
CA PRO A 291 -9.73 -2.87 5.16
C PRO A 291 -9.33 -1.88 6.26
N ALA A 292 -8.16 -1.25 6.14
CA ALA A 292 -7.73 -0.25 7.12
C ALA A 292 -8.58 1.02 7.04
N THR A 293 -8.94 1.45 5.83
CA THR A 293 -9.80 2.61 5.62
C THR A 293 -11.18 2.40 6.25
N LEU A 294 -11.80 1.26 5.98
CA LEU A 294 -13.12 0.92 6.49
C LEU A 294 -13.18 0.94 8.01
N LEU A 295 -12.11 0.46 8.68
CA LEU A 295 -12.04 0.36 10.14
C LEU A 295 -11.64 1.67 10.83
N LEU A 296 -10.82 2.52 10.20
CA LEU A 296 -10.22 3.71 10.84
C LEU A 296 -10.74 5.05 10.32
N ARG A 297 -11.48 5.07 9.21
CA ARG A 297 -11.97 6.32 8.63
C ARG A 297 -12.84 7.10 9.61
N PRO A 298 -12.69 8.42 9.72
CA PRO A 298 -13.64 9.27 10.42
C PRO A 298 -15.00 9.23 9.73
N PHE A 299 -16.04 9.58 10.49
CA PHE A 299 -17.37 9.72 9.91
C PHE A 299 -17.38 10.74 8.77
N GLY A 300 -18.02 10.37 7.65
CA GLY A 300 -18.11 11.22 6.45
C GLY A 300 -16.86 11.19 5.55
N TRP A 301 -15.83 10.41 5.88
CA TRP A 301 -14.62 10.27 5.06
C TRP A 301 -14.61 8.97 4.26
N ASP A 302 -15.66 8.78 3.47
CA ASP A 302 -15.76 7.62 2.60
C ASP A 302 -14.83 7.74 1.40
N THR A 303 -14.34 6.58 0.94
CA THR A 303 -13.50 6.47 -0.26
C THR A 303 -14.18 5.60 -1.31
N LEU A 304 -13.72 5.70 -2.55
CA LEU A 304 -14.22 4.86 -3.65
C LEU A 304 -14.07 3.36 -3.35
N ALA A 305 -12.96 2.94 -2.73
CA ALA A 305 -12.73 1.54 -2.35
C ALA A 305 -13.75 1.05 -1.33
N VAL A 306 -14.05 1.87 -0.33
CA VAL A 306 -15.08 1.57 0.67
C VAL A 306 -16.47 1.53 0.02
N ARG A 307 -16.78 2.45 -0.87
CA ARG A 307 -18.07 2.47 -1.58
C ARG A 307 -18.27 1.24 -2.45
N VAL A 308 -17.21 0.75 -3.13
CA VAL A 308 -17.26 -0.53 -3.86
C VAL A 308 -17.65 -1.66 -2.90
N PHE A 309 -17.01 -1.73 -1.73
CA PHE A 309 -17.31 -2.75 -0.74
C PHE A 309 -18.75 -2.68 -0.23
N GLU A 310 -19.25 -1.49 0.14
CA GLU A 310 -20.62 -1.30 0.61
C GLU A 310 -21.64 -1.81 -0.40
N LEU A 311 -21.55 -1.34 -1.65
CA LEU A 311 -22.46 -1.75 -2.71
C LEU A 311 -22.39 -3.25 -3.03
N THR A 312 -21.20 -3.83 -3.03
CA THR A 312 -21.04 -5.28 -3.27
C THR A 312 -21.57 -6.11 -2.10
N SER A 313 -21.42 -5.66 -0.87
CA SER A 313 -21.96 -6.34 0.32
C SER A 313 -23.50 -6.30 0.39
N GLU A 314 -24.10 -5.28 -0.21
CA GLU A 314 -25.55 -5.13 -0.36
C GLU A 314 -26.11 -5.90 -1.59
N GLY A 315 -25.25 -6.52 -2.41
CA GLY A 315 -25.63 -7.21 -3.63
C GLY A 315 -25.84 -6.30 -4.84
N GLU A 316 -25.55 -4.98 -4.71
CA GLU A 316 -25.71 -3.98 -5.75
C GLU A 316 -24.49 -3.91 -6.70
N TRP A 317 -24.13 -5.08 -7.27
CA TRP A 317 -22.92 -5.24 -8.11
C TRP A 317 -22.87 -4.28 -9.31
N ALA A 318 -24.03 -4.02 -9.92
CA ALA A 318 -24.08 -3.15 -11.08
C ALA A 318 -23.80 -1.70 -10.72
N ARG A 319 -24.24 -1.23 -9.55
CA ARG A 319 -23.94 0.11 -9.05
C ARG A 319 -22.48 0.25 -8.61
N ALA A 320 -21.88 -0.82 -8.07
CA ALA A 320 -20.47 -0.85 -7.70
C ALA A 320 -19.52 -0.62 -8.89
N SER A 321 -20.00 -0.81 -10.14
CA SER A 321 -19.19 -0.61 -11.34
C SER A 321 -18.71 0.83 -11.52
N LEU A 322 -19.51 1.83 -11.16
CA LEU A 322 -19.15 3.24 -11.26
C LEU A 322 -17.92 3.59 -10.38
N PRO A 323 -17.94 3.38 -9.04
CA PRO A 323 -16.77 3.64 -8.21
C PRO A 323 -15.57 2.73 -8.55
N ALA A 324 -15.79 1.49 -8.98
CA ALA A 324 -14.70 0.60 -9.39
C ALA A 324 -13.98 1.10 -10.66
N LEU A 325 -14.71 1.49 -11.70
CA LEU A 325 -14.12 2.06 -12.92
C LEU A 325 -13.43 3.40 -12.66
N THR A 326 -14.02 4.25 -11.82
CA THR A 326 -13.40 5.52 -11.44
C THR A 326 -12.08 5.30 -10.71
N LEU A 327 -12.03 4.32 -9.80
CA LEU A 327 -10.82 3.95 -9.07
C LEU A 327 -9.72 3.45 -10.02
N VAL A 328 -10.07 2.65 -11.02
CA VAL A 328 -9.15 2.21 -12.08
C VAL A 328 -8.65 3.40 -12.89
N LEU A 329 -9.51 4.32 -13.29
CA LEU A 329 -9.13 5.50 -14.08
C LEU A 329 -8.20 6.42 -13.29
N VAL A 330 -8.55 6.73 -12.02
CA VAL A 330 -7.72 7.56 -11.14
C VAL A 330 -6.35 6.93 -10.88
N GLY A 331 -6.28 5.60 -10.74
CA GLY A 331 -5.02 4.87 -10.56
C GLY A 331 -4.17 4.79 -11.83
N LEU A 332 -4.79 4.59 -13.01
CA LEU A 332 -4.08 4.46 -14.28
C LEU A 332 -3.49 5.78 -14.79
N LEU A 333 -4.17 6.89 -14.54
CA LEU A 333 -3.78 8.20 -15.09
C LEU A 333 -2.34 8.60 -14.70
N PRO A 334 -1.94 8.58 -13.41
CA PRO A 334 -0.56 8.87 -13.02
C PRO A 334 0.45 7.84 -13.54
N VAL A 335 0.06 6.55 -13.66
CA VAL A 335 0.92 5.49 -14.22
C VAL A 335 1.27 5.78 -15.68
N ILE A 336 0.25 6.08 -16.48
CA ILE A 336 0.44 6.41 -17.91
C ILE A 336 1.32 7.65 -18.07
N LEU A 337 1.10 8.68 -17.25
CA LEU A 337 1.92 9.90 -17.27
C LEU A 337 3.39 9.61 -16.95
N LEU A 338 3.67 8.74 -15.98
CA LEU A 338 5.03 8.36 -15.63
C LEU A 338 5.72 7.57 -16.74
N ILE A 339 5.03 6.59 -17.32
CA ILE A 339 5.56 5.78 -18.43
C ILE A 339 5.90 6.68 -19.62
N ARG A 340 5.01 7.59 -20.00
CA ARG A 340 5.25 8.54 -21.10
C ARG A 340 6.45 9.45 -20.85
N ARG A 341 6.66 9.89 -19.61
CA ARG A 341 7.86 10.69 -19.24
C ARG A 341 9.15 9.87 -19.28
N SER A 342 9.10 8.62 -18.84
CA SER A 342 10.27 7.72 -18.87
C SER A 342 10.67 7.31 -20.29
N ALA A 343 9.71 7.15 -21.20
CA ALA A 343 9.96 6.81 -22.60
C ALA A 343 10.54 7.98 -23.45
N ARG A 344 10.44 9.22 -22.95
CA ARG A 344 10.98 10.42 -23.63
C ARG A 344 12.42 10.78 -23.18
N ARG A 345 12.99 10.05 -22.24
CA ARG A 345 14.39 10.18 -21.77
C ARG A 345 15.23 8.98 -22.19
#